data_a6983a47e6c185021c07728c47335c1a
#
_entry.id   a6983a47e6c185021c07728c47335c1a
#
_cell.length_a   1.000
_cell.length_b   1.000
_cell.length_c   1.000
_cell.angle_alpha   90.00
_cell.angle_beta   90.00
_cell.angle_gamma   90.00
#
_symmetry.space_group_name_H-M   'P 1'
#
loop_
_entity.id
_entity.type
_entity.pdbx_description
1 polymer ?
#
loop_
_entity_poly.entity_id
_entity_poly.type
_entity_poly.pdbx_seq_one_letter_code
_entity_poly.pdbx_strand_id
1 'polypeptide(L)'
;MRRLWGEPVTSFHGEFVNFDAARAFPKPARGGNLPVLFGGESGPALKRVADLGNGWFGFNLDPAETKEKVTRLHALLRERGRDPKDVEIVIAPYLKRITTDDLKRYRDAGVDELVFVTSPPADAARIPAWIDKMAGDWLEPAARLG
;
A
#
# COMPACT_ATOMS: atom_id res chain seq x y z
N MET A 1 -4.34 8.15 -15.59
CA MET A 1 -5.01 6.87 -15.28
C MET A 1 -6.47 7.07 -14.85
N ARG A 2 -6.80 7.85 -13.80
CA ARG A 2 -8.20 8.01 -13.33
C ARG A 2 -9.19 8.40 -14.44
N ARG A 3 -8.82 9.31 -15.33
CA ARG A 3 -9.64 9.67 -16.51
C ARG A 3 -9.87 8.48 -17.44
N LEU A 4 -8.81 7.69 -17.74
CA LEU A 4 -8.94 6.47 -18.55
C LEU A 4 -9.89 5.44 -17.93
N TRP A 5 -9.99 5.38 -16.61
CA TRP A 5 -10.92 4.48 -15.92
C TRP A 5 -12.37 5.00 -15.91
N GLY A 6 -12.57 6.33 -15.83
CA GLY A 6 -13.89 6.93 -15.68
C GLY A 6 -14.55 7.37 -17.00
N GLU A 7 -13.75 7.74 -18.01
CA GLU A 7 -14.24 8.29 -19.26
C GLU A 7 -14.27 7.23 -20.38
N PRO A 8 -15.30 7.21 -21.25
CA PRO A 8 -15.35 6.29 -22.38
C PRO A 8 -14.18 6.48 -23.35
N VAL A 9 -13.80 7.72 -23.61
CA VAL A 9 -12.67 8.14 -24.43
C VAL A 9 -11.95 9.27 -23.71
N THR A 10 -10.64 9.24 -23.66
CA THR A 10 -9.83 10.22 -22.94
C THR A 10 -8.69 10.71 -23.80
N SER A 11 -8.48 12.01 -23.85
CA SER A 11 -7.25 12.66 -24.34
C SER A 11 -6.50 13.29 -23.19
N PHE A 12 -5.18 13.29 -23.25
CA PHE A 12 -4.32 13.93 -22.25
C PHE A 12 -3.09 14.53 -22.91
N HIS A 13 -2.82 15.81 -22.58
CA HIS A 13 -1.66 16.55 -23.05
C HIS A 13 -0.93 17.12 -21.84
N GLY A 14 0.21 16.53 -21.51
CA GLY A 14 1.11 16.92 -20.44
C GLY A 14 2.55 17.02 -20.94
N GLU A 15 3.45 17.43 -20.05
CA GLU A 15 4.86 17.61 -20.39
C GLU A 15 5.52 16.32 -20.90
N PHE A 16 5.22 15.16 -20.26
CA PHE A 16 5.88 13.89 -20.56
C PHE A 16 4.98 12.85 -21.22
N VAL A 17 3.66 13.03 -21.17
CA VAL A 17 2.67 12.08 -21.69
C VAL A 17 1.64 12.80 -22.51
N ASN A 18 1.50 12.39 -23.78
CA ASN A 18 0.54 12.97 -24.71
C ASN A 18 -0.17 11.84 -25.47
N PHE A 19 -1.48 11.86 -25.50
CA PHE A 19 -2.28 10.94 -26.31
C PHE A 19 -3.69 11.49 -26.57
N ASP A 20 -4.26 11.07 -27.71
CA ASP A 20 -5.61 11.41 -28.12
C ASP A 20 -6.49 10.18 -28.26
N ALA A 21 -7.78 10.37 -27.95
CA ALA A 21 -8.85 9.41 -28.16
C ALA A 21 -8.56 7.98 -27.65
N ALA A 22 -7.78 7.87 -26.55
CA ALA A 22 -7.47 6.58 -25.95
C ALA A 22 -8.70 5.97 -25.24
N ARG A 23 -8.82 4.65 -25.35
CA ARG A 23 -9.85 3.85 -24.70
C ARG A 23 -9.21 2.75 -23.87
N ALA A 24 -9.74 2.49 -22.67
CA ALA A 24 -9.29 1.40 -21.81
C ALA A 24 -10.50 0.56 -21.39
N PHE A 25 -10.49 -0.73 -21.73
CA PHE A 25 -11.54 -1.68 -21.38
C PHE A 25 -10.93 -3.00 -20.86
N PRO A 26 -11.61 -3.71 -19.94
CA PRO A 26 -12.88 -3.32 -19.29
C PRO A 26 -12.70 -2.13 -18.35
N LYS A 27 -13.79 -1.37 -18.11
CA LYS A 27 -13.80 -0.33 -17.09
C LYS A 27 -13.85 -0.94 -15.69
N PRO A 28 -13.12 -0.37 -14.70
CA PRO A 28 -13.31 -0.76 -13.31
C PRO A 28 -14.75 -0.54 -12.87
N ALA A 29 -15.31 -1.44 -12.06
CA ALA A 29 -16.67 -1.31 -11.53
C ALA A 29 -16.88 0.01 -10.74
N ARG A 30 -15.80 0.54 -10.12
CA ARG A 30 -15.80 1.82 -9.40
C ARG A 30 -15.47 3.03 -10.29
N GLY A 31 -15.35 2.83 -11.60
CA GLY A 31 -14.99 3.89 -12.54
C GLY A 31 -13.66 4.57 -12.17
N GLY A 32 -13.62 5.91 -12.23
CA GLY A 32 -12.44 6.71 -11.87
C GLY A 32 -12.08 6.70 -10.38
N ASN A 33 -12.93 6.14 -9.51
CA ASN A 33 -12.76 6.11 -8.05
C ASN A 33 -12.00 4.87 -7.55
N LEU A 34 -11.27 4.18 -8.43
CA LEU A 34 -10.41 3.08 -8.01
C LEU A 34 -9.31 3.61 -7.07
N PRO A 35 -9.12 3.00 -5.87
CA PRO A 35 -8.05 3.40 -4.96
C PRO A 35 -6.66 3.25 -5.62
N VAL A 36 -5.78 4.20 -5.35
CA VAL A 36 -4.41 4.21 -5.88
C VAL A 36 -3.44 4.29 -4.72
N LEU A 37 -2.65 3.25 -4.53
CA LEU A 37 -1.53 3.23 -3.61
C LEU A 37 -0.25 3.61 -4.37
N PHE A 38 0.55 4.49 -3.79
CA PHE A 38 1.86 4.84 -4.33
C PHE A 38 2.96 4.22 -3.49
N GLY A 39 3.97 3.66 -4.16
CA GLY A 39 5.17 3.15 -3.53
C GLY A 39 6.28 4.19 -3.40
N GLY A 40 7.29 3.84 -2.60
CA GLY A 40 8.53 4.58 -2.41
C GLY A 40 8.60 5.36 -1.11
N GLU A 41 9.82 5.48 -0.57
CA GLU A 41 10.14 6.02 0.77
C GLU A 41 10.78 7.41 0.71
N SER A 42 11.06 7.91 -0.50
CA SER A 42 11.69 9.23 -0.70
C SER A 42 10.72 10.37 -0.41
N GLY A 43 11.27 11.56 -0.11
CA GLY A 43 10.45 12.75 0.12
C GLY A 43 9.50 13.06 -1.05
N PRO A 44 9.95 13.03 -2.31
CA PRO A 44 9.06 13.19 -3.46
C PRO A 44 7.98 12.12 -3.58
N ALA A 45 8.28 10.85 -3.22
CA ALA A 45 7.29 9.78 -3.23
C ALA A 45 6.19 10.04 -2.20
N LEU A 46 6.54 10.37 -0.95
CA LEU A 46 5.57 10.71 0.10
C LEU A 46 4.73 11.95 -0.24
N LYS A 47 5.32 12.96 -0.90
CA LYS A 47 4.56 14.11 -1.41
C LYS A 47 3.51 13.69 -2.43
N ARG A 48 3.87 12.79 -3.36
CA ARG A 48 2.92 12.24 -4.35
C ARG A 48 1.77 11.47 -3.70
N VAL A 49 2.05 10.68 -2.64
CA VAL A 49 1.00 10.05 -1.84
C VAL A 49 0.07 11.12 -1.25
N ALA A 50 0.63 12.14 -0.62
CA ALA A 50 -0.13 13.21 0.02
C ALA A 50 -0.97 14.03 -0.98
N ASP A 51 -0.48 14.21 -2.21
CA ASP A 51 -1.19 14.96 -3.25
C ASP A 51 -2.30 14.13 -3.91
N LEU A 52 -2.07 12.83 -4.18
CA LEU A 52 -2.89 12.07 -5.12
C LEU A 52 -3.31 10.68 -4.62
N GLY A 53 -2.65 10.14 -3.58
CA GLY A 53 -2.81 8.76 -3.14
C GLY A 53 -4.03 8.51 -2.28
N ASN A 54 -4.56 7.30 -2.36
CA ASN A 54 -5.49 6.72 -1.39
C ASN A 54 -4.76 5.82 -0.40
N GLY A 55 -3.48 5.48 -0.68
CA GLY A 55 -2.62 4.74 0.21
C GLY A 55 -1.15 4.89 -0.13
N TRP A 56 -0.33 4.46 0.81
CA TRP A 56 1.12 4.37 0.67
C TRP A 56 1.58 2.93 0.86
N PHE A 57 2.36 2.42 -0.08
CA PHE A 57 3.01 1.12 0.02
C PHE A 57 4.50 1.32 0.34
N GLY A 58 4.86 1.11 1.61
CA GLY A 58 6.26 1.16 2.05
C GLY A 58 6.92 -0.22 1.94
N PHE A 59 8.16 -0.25 1.46
CA PHE A 59 8.87 -1.47 1.18
C PHE A 59 10.16 -1.60 1.98
N ASN A 60 10.41 -2.79 2.56
CA ASN A 60 11.62 -3.14 3.30
C ASN A 60 11.92 -2.22 4.48
N LEU A 61 10.90 -1.84 5.23
CA LEU A 61 10.98 -0.98 6.41
C LEU A 61 10.74 -1.78 7.69
N ASP A 62 11.52 -1.51 8.73
CA ASP A 62 11.23 -1.98 10.09
C ASP A 62 10.21 -1.06 10.81
N PRO A 63 9.72 -1.41 12.01
CA PRO A 63 8.74 -0.60 12.71
C PRO A 63 9.19 0.84 13.03
N ALA A 64 10.48 1.07 13.30
CA ALA A 64 11.01 2.38 13.63
C ALA A 64 11.11 3.28 12.38
N GLU A 65 11.66 2.74 11.30
CA GLU A 65 11.71 3.38 9.98
C GLU A 65 10.29 3.70 9.49
N THR A 66 9.36 2.75 9.65
CA THR A 66 7.95 2.93 9.28
C THR A 66 7.33 4.11 10.04
N LYS A 67 7.50 4.15 11.37
CA LYS A 67 6.97 5.25 12.21
C LYS A 67 7.48 6.61 11.76
N GLU A 68 8.78 6.72 11.41
CA GLU A 68 9.35 7.97 10.89
C GLU A 68 8.65 8.41 9.60
N LYS A 69 8.49 7.49 8.64
CA LYS A 69 7.87 7.79 7.33
C LYS A 69 6.39 8.11 7.46
N VAL A 70 5.64 7.35 8.27
CA VAL A 70 4.22 7.61 8.55
C VAL A 70 4.04 8.98 9.22
N THR A 71 4.86 9.33 10.21
CA THR A 71 4.82 10.65 10.84
C THR A 71 5.01 11.77 9.82
N ARG A 72 5.99 11.63 8.93
CA ARG A 72 6.23 12.59 7.85
C ARG A 72 5.08 12.66 6.86
N LEU A 73 4.52 11.51 6.44
CA LEU A 73 3.38 11.45 5.54
C LEU A 73 2.16 12.14 6.15
N HIS A 74 1.87 11.88 7.42
CA HIS A 74 0.75 12.52 8.13
C HIS A 74 0.92 14.04 8.21
N ALA A 75 2.13 14.56 8.41
CA ALA A 75 2.40 16.00 8.35
C ALA A 75 2.07 16.56 6.96
N LEU A 76 2.57 15.89 5.90
CA LEU A 76 2.31 16.28 4.51
C LEU A 76 0.82 16.26 4.14
N LEU A 77 0.06 15.30 4.66
CA LEU A 77 -1.40 15.22 4.45
C LEU A 77 -2.12 16.41 5.11
N ARG A 78 -1.79 16.71 6.38
CA ARG A 78 -2.36 17.87 7.09
C ARG A 78 -2.05 19.20 6.41
N GLU A 79 -0.83 19.39 5.92
CA GLU A 79 -0.45 20.57 5.11
C GLU A 79 -1.36 20.75 3.88
N ARG A 80 -1.97 19.67 3.38
CA ARG A 80 -2.88 19.66 2.22
C ARG A 80 -4.35 19.64 2.60
N GLY A 81 -4.66 19.79 3.89
CA GLY A 81 -6.04 19.72 4.39
C GLY A 81 -6.67 18.33 4.28
N ARG A 82 -5.87 17.27 4.17
CA ARG A 82 -6.34 15.87 4.12
C ARG A 82 -6.25 15.21 5.50
N ASP A 83 -7.27 14.42 5.84
CA ASP A 83 -7.18 13.58 7.04
C ASP A 83 -6.20 12.41 6.79
N PRO A 84 -5.21 12.18 7.69
CA PRO A 84 -4.36 11.00 7.63
C PRO A 84 -5.13 9.68 7.55
N LYS A 85 -6.32 9.59 8.14
CA LYS A 85 -7.18 8.40 8.12
C LYS A 85 -7.74 8.06 6.74
N ASP A 86 -7.72 8.99 5.78
CA ASP A 86 -8.16 8.77 4.40
C ASP A 86 -7.09 8.08 3.55
N VAL A 87 -5.91 7.79 4.13
CA VAL A 87 -4.77 7.22 3.42
C VAL A 87 -4.32 5.93 4.11
N GLU A 88 -4.54 4.82 3.45
CA GLU A 88 -4.15 3.48 3.90
C GLU A 88 -2.62 3.32 3.94
N ILE A 89 -2.10 2.76 5.00
CA ILE A 89 -0.67 2.49 5.19
C ILE A 89 -0.41 0.99 5.07
N VAL A 90 0.18 0.60 3.97
CA VAL A 90 0.54 -0.80 3.67
C VAL A 90 2.06 -0.95 3.70
N ILE A 91 2.58 -1.89 4.47
CA ILE A 91 4.02 -2.12 4.61
C ILE A 91 4.38 -3.56 4.26
N ALA A 92 5.39 -3.72 3.41
CA ALA A 92 6.05 -5.01 3.18
C ALA A 92 7.43 -5.00 3.86
N PRO A 93 7.64 -5.69 5.00
CA PRO A 93 8.95 -5.76 5.68
C PRO A 93 10.04 -6.38 4.82
N TYR A 94 9.70 -7.32 3.95
CA TYR A 94 10.52 -8.02 2.95
C TYR A 94 11.79 -8.68 3.52
N LEU A 95 12.96 -7.99 3.52
CA LEU A 95 14.23 -8.52 4.04
C LEU A 95 14.43 -8.26 5.54
N LYS A 96 13.55 -7.51 6.18
CA LYS A 96 13.62 -7.28 7.62
C LYS A 96 13.21 -8.55 8.37
N ARG A 97 14.01 -8.97 9.32
CA ARG A 97 13.61 -10.03 10.25
C ARG A 97 12.66 -9.44 11.26
N ILE A 98 11.40 -9.83 11.18
CA ILE A 98 10.37 -9.40 12.11
C ILE A 98 9.87 -10.57 12.93
N THR A 99 9.34 -10.27 14.11
CA THR A 99 8.73 -11.20 15.04
C THR A 99 7.27 -10.83 15.27
N THR A 100 6.51 -11.67 15.95
CA THR A 100 5.13 -11.38 16.32
C THR A 100 5.02 -10.15 17.23
N ASP A 101 6.05 -9.84 18.03
CA ASP A 101 6.09 -8.63 18.86
C ASP A 101 6.15 -7.35 18.01
N ASP A 102 6.73 -7.43 16.82
CA ASP A 102 6.80 -6.31 15.88
C ASP A 102 5.43 -5.95 15.28
N LEU A 103 4.47 -6.89 15.25
CA LEU A 103 3.10 -6.61 14.78
C LEU A 103 2.48 -5.44 15.57
N LYS A 104 2.61 -5.47 16.90
CA LYS A 104 2.15 -4.37 17.74
C LYS A 104 2.87 -3.06 17.42
N ARG A 105 4.18 -3.11 17.19
CA ARG A 105 4.99 -1.92 16.86
C ARG A 105 4.61 -1.30 15.53
N TYR A 106 4.28 -2.13 14.52
CA TYR A 106 3.74 -1.65 13.23
C TYR A 106 2.37 -1.01 13.39
N ARG A 107 1.44 -1.66 14.14
CA ARG A 107 0.14 -1.07 14.46
C ARG A 107 0.30 0.29 15.16
N ASP A 108 1.14 0.37 16.18
CA ASP A 108 1.41 1.60 16.96
C ASP A 108 2.14 2.68 16.11
N ALA A 109 2.74 2.27 14.96
CA ALA A 109 3.29 3.18 13.95
C ALA A 109 2.24 3.67 12.95
N GLY A 110 1.00 3.17 13.02
CA GLY A 110 -0.11 3.56 12.14
C GLY A 110 -0.19 2.75 10.85
N VAL A 111 0.26 1.50 10.86
CA VAL A 111 0.13 0.57 9.72
C VAL A 111 -1.23 -0.09 9.77
N ASP A 112 -1.93 -0.08 8.63
CA ASP A 112 -3.23 -0.74 8.44
C ASP A 112 -3.06 -2.17 7.94
N GLU A 113 -2.07 -2.43 7.08
CA GLU A 113 -1.84 -3.75 6.48
C GLU A 113 -0.35 -4.10 6.41
N LEU A 114 0.00 -5.35 6.75
CA LEU A 114 1.32 -5.94 6.51
C LEU A 114 1.26 -6.96 5.38
N VAL A 115 2.14 -6.81 4.39
CA VAL A 115 2.27 -7.73 3.25
C VAL A 115 3.51 -8.57 3.41
N PHE A 116 3.34 -9.87 3.61
CA PHE A 116 4.45 -10.83 3.66
C PHE A 116 4.76 -11.37 2.27
N VAL A 117 5.96 -11.06 1.79
CA VAL A 117 6.49 -11.64 0.55
C VAL A 117 7.22 -12.92 0.91
N THR A 118 6.64 -14.05 0.58
CA THR A 118 7.20 -15.37 0.90
C THR A 118 6.99 -16.34 -0.27
N SER A 119 7.83 -17.35 -0.37
CA SER A 119 7.75 -18.38 -1.42
C SER A 119 7.07 -19.63 -0.90
N PRO A 120 6.03 -20.13 -1.57
CA PRO A 120 5.43 -21.40 -1.20
C PRO A 120 6.40 -22.56 -1.46
N PRO A 121 6.19 -23.74 -0.83
CA PRO A 121 6.93 -24.95 -1.16
C PRO A 121 6.77 -25.30 -2.64
N ALA A 122 7.82 -25.87 -3.25
CA ALA A 122 7.77 -26.34 -4.63
C ALA A 122 6.81 -27.52 -4.81
N ASP A 123 6.61 -28.33 -3.79
CA ASP A 123 5.65 -29.44 -3.77
C ASP A 123 4.25 -28.91 -3.43
N ALA A 124 3.34 -29.00 -4.39
CA ALA A 124 1.96 -28.53 -4.25
C ALA A 124 1.20 -29.21 -3.10
N ALA A 125 1.50 -30.47 -2.78
CA ALA A 125 0.87 -31.18 -1.68
C ALA A 125 1.18 -30.58 -0.30
N ARG A 126 2.27 -29.80 -0.18
CA ARG A 126 2.68 -29.12 1.05
C ARG A 126 2.12 -27.71 1.20
N ILE A 127 1.49 -27.16 0.15
CA ILE A 127 0.96 -25.78 0.18
C ILE A 127 -0.11 -25.58 1.26
N PRO A 128 -1.11 -26.45 1.44
CA PRO A 128 -2.12 -26.28 2.49
C PRO A 128 -1.51 -26.12 3.89
N ALA A 129 -0.66 -27.05 4.28
CA ALA A 129 0.02 -27.01 5.59
C ALA A 129 0.91 -25.77 5.76
N TRP A 130 1.52 -25.29 4.67
CA TRP A 130 2.29 -24.05 4.68
C TRP A 130 1.38 -22.81 4.87
N ILE A 131 0.20 -22.77 4.24
CA ILE A 131 -0.77 -21.69 4.45
C ILE A 131 -1.26 -21.70 5.91
N ASP A 132 -1.63 -22.86 6.46
CA ASP A 132 -2.07 -22.99 7.84
C ASP A 132 -1.00 -22.51 8.82
N LYS A 133 0.26 -22.88 8.56
CA LYS A 133 1.38 -22.37 9.34
C LYS A 133 1.52 -20.87 9.28
N MET A 134 1.44 -20.26 8.09
CA MET A 134 1.51 -18.81 7.93
C MET A 134 0.35 -18.10 8.64
N ALA A 135 -0.84 -18.68 8.59
CA ALA A 135 -1.99 -18.14 9.31
C ALA A 135 -1.79 -18.19 10.84
N GLY A 136 -1.34 -19.31 11.37
CA GLY A 136 -1.06 -19.45 12.81
C GLY A 136 0.09 -18.56 13.28
N ASP A 137 1.15 -18.40 12.47
CA ASP A 137 2.32 -17.60 12.84
C ASP A 137 2.01 -16.08 12.83
N TRP A 138 1.10 -15.62 11.97
CA TRP A 138 0.92 -14.18 11.73
C TRP A 138 -0.51 -13.65 11.88
N LEU A 139 -1.52 -14.32 11.30
CA LEU A 139 -2.91 -13.82 11.33
C LEU A 139 -3.54 -13.94 12.72
N GLU A 140 -3.31 -15.07 13.41
CA GLU A 140 -3.85 -15.25 14.76
C GLU A 140 -3.24 -14.27 15.78
N PRO A 141 -1.90 -14.07 15.83
CA PRO A 141 -1.32 -13.02 16.67
C PRO A 141 -1.81 -11.62 16.31
N ALA A 142 -1.94 -11.30 15.01
CA ALA A 142 -2.43 -9.99 14.57
C ALA A 142 -3.88 -9.74 15.02
N ALA A 143 -4.76 -10.75 14.90
CA ALA A 143 -6.15 -10.66 15.32
C ALA A 143 -6.34 -10.36 16.83
N ARG A 144 -5.36 -10.76 17.65
CA ARG A 144 -5.37 -10.48 19.11
C ARG A 144 -4.97 -9.04 19.45
N LEU A 145 -4.44 -8.30 18.49
CA LEU A 145 -4.06 -6.90 18.69
C LEU A 145 -5.23 -5.94 18.54
N GLY A 146 -6.31 -6.37 17.94
CA GLY A 146 -7.65 -5.86 17.60
C GLY A 146 -8.03 -4.52 17.97
#